data_7315dd7b85f0519cfdb8388c342edf80
#
_entry.id   7315dd7b85f0519cfdb8388c342edf80
#
_cell.length_a   1.000
_cell.length_b   1.000
_cell.length_c   1.000
_cell.angle_alpha   90.00
_cell.angle_beta   90.00
_cell.angle_gamma   90.00
#
_symmetry.space_group_name_H-M   'P 1'
#
loop_
_entity.id
_entity.type
_entity.pdbx_description
1 polymer ?
#
loop_
_entity_poly.entity_id
_entity_poly.type
_entity_poly.pdbx_seq_one_letter_code
_entity_poly.pdbx_strand_id
1 'polypeptide(L)'
;MTNSVQINVEDALDNLLANIPNLNVYKTNRVGAKLFPFATISASVGGQLLGNYTGVYEVAVTIDYSDTAAKISQEDFDAEYCSIFEAFYSETPPLFTKIQNNILDTKVYTARITGQTPTIRTAKRAWQRGLKMSLICTPSELDDGLRFLDFHEKRNSMYVGVI
;
A
#
# COMPACT_ATOMS: atom_id res chain seq x y z
N MET A 1 -4.32 -10.66 15.69
CA MET A 1 -3.59 -10.00 14.63
C MET A 1 -2.12 -10.21 14.83
N THR A 2 -1.46 -10.71 13.83
CA THR A 2 -0.05 -11.08 13.95
C THR A 2 0.90 -10.00 13.52
N ASN A 3 0.46 -9.10 12.65
CA ASN A 3 1.31 -8.04 12.12
C ASN A 3 0.64 -6.68 12.28
N SER A 4 1.44 -5.65 12.25
CA SER A 4 0.91 -4.29 12.31
C SER A 4 0.22 -3.91 11.01
N VAL A 5 -0.64 -2.91 11.08
CA VAL A 5 -1.31 -2.39 9.89
C VAL A 5 -0.27 -1.91 8.88
N GLN A 6 0.83 -1.30 9.34
CA GLN A 6 1.88 -0.82 8.46
C GLN A 6 2.47 -1.97 7.64
N ILE A 7 2.82 -3.07 8.28
CA ILE A 7 3.40 -4.22 7.59
C ILE A 7 2.39 -4.83 6.63
N ASN A 8 1.15 -4.95 7.05
CA ASN A 8 0.11 -5.54 6.20
C ASN A 8 -0.12 -4.70 4.94
N VAL A 9 -0.10 -3.38 5.07
CA VAL A 9 -0.26 -2.49 3.92
C VAL A 9 0.95 -2.63 2.98
N GLU A 10 2.16 -2.64 3.54
CA GLU A 10 3.36 -2.76 2.71
C GLU A 10 3.39 -4.10 1.98
N ASP A 11 2.98 -5.16 2.64
CA ASP A 11 2.93 -6.49 2.01
C ASP A 11 1.90 -6.55 0.88
N ALA A 12 0.74 -5.91 1.07
CA ALA A 12 -0.29 -5.89 0.05
C ALA A 12 0.19 -5.15 -1.20
N LEU A 13 0.88 -4.03 -1.01
CA LEU A 13 1.39 -3.25 -2.13
C LEU A 13 2.53 -3.98 -2.83
N ASP A 14 3.36 -4.69 -2.08
CA ASP A 14 4.40 -5.52 -2.65
C ASP A 14 3.78 -6.60 -3.54
N ASN A 15 2.71 -7.23 -3.10
CA ASN A 15 2.02 -8.23 -3.90
C ASN A 15 1.47 -7.66 -5.21
N LEU A 16 0.96 -6.43 -5.16
CA LEU A 16 0.46 -5.78 -6.37
C LEU A 16 1.58 -5.45 -7.35
N LEU A 17 2.76 -5.07 -6.84
CA LEU A 17 3.90 -4.75 -7.68
C LEU A 17 4.62 -6.00 -8.19
N ALA A 18 4.37 -7.15 -7.59
CA ALA A 18 5.05 -8.38 -7.98
C ALA A 18 4.74 -8.81 -9.42
N ASN A 19 3.67 -8.29 -10.00
CA ASN A 19 3.31 -8.61 -11.37
C ASN A 19 4.10 -7.83 -12.42
N ILE A 20 4.89 -6.86 -12.00
CA ILE A 20 5.69 -6.07 -12.93
C ILE A 20 7.03 -6.79 -13.15
N PRO A 21 7.37 -7.16 -14.38
CA PRO A 21 8.59 -7.91 -14.63
C PRO A 21 9.84 -7.07 -14.37
N ASN A 22 10.86 -7.73 -13.87
CA ASN A 22 12.18 -7.13 -13.65
C ASN A 22 12.20 -5.99 -12.63
N LEU A 23 11.18 -5.87 -11.81
CA LEU A 23 11.14 -4.84 -10.79
C LEU A 23 11.52 -5.44 -9.43
N ASN A 24 12.50 -4.83 -8.78
CA ASN A 24 12.87 -5.20 -7.41
C ASN A 24 12.07 -4.33 -6.45
N VAL A 25 11.42 -4.91 -5.47
CA VAL A 25 10.59 -4.17 -4.53
C VAL A 25 11.18 -4.32 -3.14
N TYR A 26 11.39 -3.20 -2.48
CA TYR A 26 11.95 -3.17 -1.14
C TYR A 26 11.01 -2.41 -0.20
N LYS A 27 10.97 -2.83 1.05
CA LYS A 27 10.16 -2.15 2.07
C LYS A 27 11.02 -1.21 2.89
N THR A 28 10.38 -0.40 3.71
CA THR A 28 11.04 0.65 4.48
C THR A 28 12.24 0.16 5.28
N ASN A 29 12.16 -1.04 5.82
CA ASN A 29 13.21 -1.53 6.70
C ASN A 29 14.36 -2.22 5.98
N ARG A 30 14.40 -2.12 4.66
CA ARG A 30 15.47 -2.75 3.90
C ARG A 30 16.80 -2.06 4.20
N VAL A 31 17.78 -2.87 4.55
CA VAL A 31 19.15 -2.41 4.79
C VAL A 31 20.04 -2.98 3.69
N GLY A 32 20.95 -2.18 3.19
CA GLY A 32 21.90 -2.61 2.17
C GLY A 32 21.57 -2.05 0.80
N ALA A 33 22.34 -2.51 -0.19
CA ALA A 33 22.22 -1.98 -1.55
C ALA A 33 20.93 -2.45 -2.20
N LYS A 34 20.40 -1.61 -3.08
CA LYS A 34 19.22 -1.91 -3.86
C LYS A 34 19.60 -2.01 -5.34
N LEU A 35 19.05 -2.98 -6.01
CA LEU A 35 19.35 -3.21 -7.42
C LEU A 35 18.35 -2.51 -8.31
N PHE A 36 18.83 -1.80 -9.31
CA PHE A 36 17.97 -1.11 -10.28
C PHE A 36 17.35 -2.12 -11.26
N PRO A 37 16.15 -1.88 -11.75
CA PRO A 37 15.23 -0.87 -11.25
C PRO A 37 14.56 -1.32 -9.97
N PHE A 38 14.21 -0.38 -9.11
CA PHE A 38 13.57 -0.78 -7.85
C PHE A 38 12.49 0.22 -7.42
N ALA A 39 11.56 -0.28 -6.63
CA ALA A 39 10.56 0.54 -5.97
C ALA A 39 10.69 0.30 -4.46
N THR A 40 10.62 1.38 -3.69
CA THR A 40 10.63 1.30 -2.23
C THR A 40 9.26 1.69 -1.71
N ILE A 41 8.67 0.84 -0.89
CA ILE A 41 7.36 1.07 -0.31
C ILE A 41 7.54 1.52 1.14
N SER A 42 6.93 2.64 1.48
CA SER A 42 6.97 3.16 2.84
C SER A 42 5.55 3.50 3.27
N ALA A 43 5.08 2.92 4.35
CA ALA A 43 3.77 3.21 4.90
C ALA A 43 3.93 3.79 6.30
N SER A 44 3.13 4.80 6.62
CA SER A 44 3.16 5.44 7.91
C SER A 44 1.73 5.52 8.43
N VAL A 45 1.49 4.94 9.59
CA VAL A 45 0.16 4.93 10.21
C VAL A 45 0.02 6.17 11.05
N GLY A 46 -0.98 6.99 10.73
CA GLY A 46 -1.27 8.20 11.49
C GLY A 46 -2.13 7.91 12.70
N GLY A 47 -2.68 8.95 13.28
CA GLY A 47 -3.56 8.81 14.42
C GLY A 47 -4.91 8.23 14.04
N GLN A 48 -5.67 7.84 15.04
CA GLN A 48 -7.01 7.33 14.80
C GLN A 48 -7.91 8.46 14.30
N LEU A 49 -8.78 8.11 13.39
CA LEU A 49 -9.81 9.02 12.92
C LEU A 49 -11.09 8.82 13.74
N LEU A 50 -11.94 9.81 13.72
CA LEU A 50 -13.28 9.73 14.34
C LEU A 50 -13.28 9.47 15.83
N GLY A 51 -12.19 9.73 16.52
CA GLY A 51 -12.12 9.59 17.96
C GLY A 51 -11.13 8.53 18.42
N ASN A 52 -10.96 8.45 19.73
CA ASN A 52 -9.84 7.69 20.29
C ASN A 52 -10.02 6.18 20.28
N TYR A 53 -11.20 5.68 20.13
CA TYR A 53 -11.44 4.24 20.27
C TYR A 53 -12.08 3.61 19.04
N THR A 54 -12.00 4.26 17.91
CA THR A 54 -12.62 3.71 16.70
C THR A 54 -11.79 2.62 16.04
N GLY A 55 -10.49 2.63 16.27
CA GLY A 55 -9.59 1.70 15.57
C GLY A 55 -9.45 1.98 14.09
N VAL A 56 -9.91 3.12 13.61
CA VAL A 56 -9.81 3.49 12.21
C VAL A 56 -8.65 4.45 12.04
N TYR A 57 -7.73 4.09 11.16
CA TYR A 57 -6.49 4.84 10.97
C TYR A 57 -6.33 5.33 9.55
N GLU A 58 -5.67 6.45 9.39
CA GLU A 58 -5.22 6.90 8.10
C GLU A 58 -3.78 6.43 7.91
N VAL A 59 -3.51 5.82 6.76
CA VAL A 59 -2.17 5.33 6.43
C VAL A 59 -1.69 6.08 5.20
N ALA A 60 -0.57 6.77 5.35
CA ALA A 60 0.06 7.48 4.24
C ALA A 60 1.11 6.57 3.64
N VAL A 61 1.05 6.38 2.34
CA VAL A 61 1.98 5.49 1.63
C VAL A 61 2.74 6.28 0.59
N THR A 62 4.04 6.02 0.50
CA THR A 62 4.87 6.57 -0.55
C THR A 62 5.58 5.40 -1.24
N ILE A 63 5.53 5.39 -2.57
CA ILE A 63 6.25 4.41 -3.37
C ILE A 63 7.22 5.18 -4.24
N ASP A 64 8.52 5.00 -4.00
CA ASP A 64 9.55 5.68 -4.77
C ASP A 64 10.13 4.69 -5.77
N TYR A 65 9.99 5.01 -7.05
CA TYR A 65 10.56 4.21 -8.12
C TYR A 65 11.86 4.84 -8.61
N SER A 66 12.87 4.02 -8.80
CA SER A 66 14.19 4.50 -9.20
C SER A 66 14.81 3.56 -10.23
N ASP A 67 15.49 4.14 -11.19
CA ASP A 67 16.27 3.38 -12.17
C ASP A 67 17.52 4.17 -12.53
N THR A 68 18.48 3.50 -13.14
CA THR A 68 19.77 4.13 -13.43
C THR A 68 19.65 5.15 -14.54
N ALA A 69 20.21 6.33 -14.33
CA ALA A 69 20.28 7.36 -15.34
C ALA A 69 21.45 7.15 -16.29
N ALA A 70 22.29 6.15 -16.04
CA ALA A 70 23.43 5.87 -16.91
C ALA A 70 23.03 5.14 -18.18
N LYS A 71 21.90 4.45 -18.16
CA LYS A 71 21.51 3.59 -19.29
C LYS A 71 20.20 3.97 -19.94
N ILE A 72 19.35 4.75 -19.28
CA ILE A 72 18.05 5.09 -19.85
C ILE A 72 17.83 6.59 -19.78
N SER A 73 17.06 7.10 -20.71
CA SER A 73 16.69 8.51 -20.76
C SER A 73 15.55 8.77 -19.79
N GLN A 74 15.28 10.05 -19.51
CA GLN A 74 14.14 10.43 -18.68
C GLN A 74 12.82 9.94 -19.30
N GLU A 75 12.71 10.00 -20.63
CA GLU A 75 11.52 9.57 -21.33
C GLU A 75 11.25 8.09 -21.08
N ASP A 76 12.29 7.26 -21.19
CA ASP A 76 12.16 5.83 -20.96
C ASP A 76 11.84 5.54 -19.51
N PHE A 77 12.43 6.30 -18.59
CA PHE A 77 12.13 6.15 -17.16
C PHE A 77 10.67 6.50 -16.88
N ASP A 78 10.15 7.56 -17.47
CA ASP A 78 8.77 7.95 -17.27
C ASP A 78 7.81 6.90 -17.81
N ALA A 79 8.17 6.25 -18.90
CA ALA A 79 7.38 5.16 -19.44
C ALA A 79 7.37 3.95 -18.50
N GLU A 80 8.52 3.64 -17.89
CA GLU A 80 8.58 2.57 -16.89
C GLU A 80 7.75 2.92 -15.67
N TYR A 81 7.81 4.18 -15.24
CA TYR A 81 7.02 4.61 -14.10
C TYR A 81 5.52 4.47 -14.36
N CYS A 82 5.08 4.65 -15.59
CA CYS A 82 3.68 4.47 -15.93
C CYS A 82 3.20 3.05 -15.61
N SER A 83 4.06 2.05 -15.76
CA SER A 83 3.70 0.67 -15.39
C SER A 83 3.41 0.55 -13.90
N ILE A 84 4.20 1.27 -13.07
CA ILE A 84 3.96 1.31 -11.62
C ILE A 84 2.62 1.99 -11.34
N PHE A 85 2.40 3.14 -11.96
CA PHE A 85 1.17 3.89 -11.74
C PHE A 85 -0.05 3.06 -12.14
N GLU A 86 0.02 2.38 -13.27
CA GLU A 86 -1.09 1.57 -13.77
C GLU A 86 -1.37 0.34 -12.92
N ALA A 87 -0.39 -0.13 -12.18
CA ALA A 87 -0.62 -1.23 -11.26
C ALA A 87 -1.61 -0.82 -10.16
N PHE A 88 -1.68 0.47 -9.85
CA PHE A 88 -2.56 0.97 -8.81
C PHE A 88 -3.77 1.70 -9.36
N TYR A 89 -3.61 2.45 -10.45
CA TYR A 89 -4.70 3.24 -11.00
C TYR A 89 -5.56 2.40 -11.93
N SER A 90 -6.80 2.21 -11.56
CA SER A 90 -7.74 1.44 -12.36
C SER A 90 -9.14 1.75 -11.87
N GLU A 91 -10.10 1.72 -12.79
CA GLU A 91 -11.49 1.90 -12.42
C GLU A 91 -12.16 0.56 -12.14
N THR A 92 -11.63 -0.53 -12.70
CA THR A 92 -12.24 -1.84 -12.61
C THR A 92 -11.15 -2.90 -12.51
N PRO A 93 -10.83 -3.37 -11.31
CA PRO A 93 -11.35 -2.96 -10.01
C PRO A 93 -10.69 -1.68 -9.50
N PRO A 94 -11.34 -0.93 -8.64
CA PRO A 94 -10.74 0.28 -8.09
C PRO A 94 -9.62 -0.07 -7.11
N LEU A 95 -8.81 0.93 -6.78
CA LEU A 95 -7.62 0.74 -5.96
C LEU A 95 -7.93 0.06 -4.63
N PHE A 96 -8.98 0.51 -3.92
CA PHE A 96 -9.25 -0.07 -2.62
C PHE A 96 -9.60 -1.55 -2.71
N THR A 97 -10.25 -1.97 -3.78
CA THR A 97 -10.57 -3.38 -3.99
C THR A 97 -9.29 -4.19 -4.25
N LYS A 98 -8.38 -3.64 -5.05
CA LYS A 98 -7.10 -4.31 -5.29
C LYS A 98 -6.34 -4.52 -4.00
N ILE A 99 -6.29 -3.51 -3.15
CA ILE A 99 -5.58 -3.60 -1.88
C ILE A 99 -6.30 -4.57 -0.94
N GLN A 100 -7.63 -4.45 -0.83
CA GLN A 100 -8.40 -5.31 0.06
C GLN A 100 -8.23 -6.80 -0.30
N ASN A 101 -8.13 -7.10 -1.58
CA ASN A 101 -7.96 -8.48 -2.02
C ASN A 101 -6.57 -9.05 -1.72
N ASN A 102 -5.61 -8.19 -1.40
CA ASN A 102 -4.24 -8.61 -1.17
C ASN A 102 -3.76 -8.35 0.25
N ILE A 103 -4.58 -7.76 1.12
CA ILE A 103 -4.15 -7.41 2.46
C ILE A 103 -4.67 -8.43 3.48
N LEU A 104 -3.86 -8.72 4.47
CA LEU A 104 -4.24 -9.64 5.54
C LEU A 104 -4.66 -8.86 6.77
N ASP A 105 -5.62 -9.39 7.50
CA ASP A 105 -6.00 -8.91 8.83
C ASP A 105 -6.30 -7.42 8.91
N THR A 106 -6.75 -6.83 7.81
CA THR A 106 -7.00 -5.40 7.74
C THR A 106 -8.20 -5.15 6.82
N LYS A 107 -9.12 -4.30 7.26
CA LYS A 107 -10.21 -3.86 6.42
C LYS A 107 -9.90 -2.48 5.89
N VAL A 108 -9.97 -2.33 4.57
CA VAL A 108 -9.70 -1.06 3.90
C VAL A 108 -11.04 -0.42 3.54
N TYR A 109 -11.27 0.79 4.04
CA TYR A 109 -12.48 1.52 3.72
C TYR A 109 -12.33 2.37 2.48
N THR A 110 -11.21 3.04 2.34
CA THR A 110 -10.92 3.84 1.15
C THR A 110 -9.43 3.76 0.83
N ALA A 111 -9.11 3.94 -0.44
CA ALA A 111 -7.73 4.07 -0.89
C ALA A 111 -7.73 4.99 -2.10
N ARG A 112 -6.83 5.95 -2.11
CA ARG A 112 -6.74 6.88 -3.23
C ARG A 112 -5.31 7.35 -3.44
N ILE A 113 -5.00 7.69 -4.67
CA ILE A 113 -3.72 8.29 -5.01
C ILE A 113 -3.84 9.78 -4.70
N THR A 114 -2.96 10.29 -3.84
CA THR A 114 -3.02 11.67 -3.41
C THR A 114 -2.06 12.57 -4.17
N GLY A 115 -1.07 12.01 -4.84
CA GLY A 115 -0.15 12.84 -5.60
C GLY A 115 1.00 12.05 -6.17
N GLN A 116 1.81 12.73 -6.94
CA GLN A 116 3.02 12.19 -7.54
C GLN A 116 4.09 13.27 -7.50
N THR A 117 5.33 12.87 -7.35
CA THR A 117 6.43 13.82 -7.45
C THR A 117 6.93 13.86 -8.89
N PRO A 118 7.56 14.96 -9.31
CA PRO A 118 8.15 14.99 -10.64
C PRO A 118 9.38 14.10 -10.70
N THR A 119 9.76 13.70 -11.90
CA THR A 119 10.97 12.93 -12.11
C THR A 119 12.17 13.80 -11.82
N ILE A 120 13.08 13.33 -10.99
CA ILE A 120 14.31 14.03 -10.68
C ILE A 120 15.51 13.13 -10.93
N ARG A 121 16.68 13.75 -11.09
CA ARG A 121 17.91 13.01 -11.21
C ARG A 121 18.66 13.17 -9.89
N THR A 122 18.98 12.06 -9.25
CA THR A 122 19.67 12.09 -7.95
C THR A 122 21.17 12.24 -8.14
N ALA A 123 21.87 12.58 -7.06
CA ALA A 123 23.31 12.69 -7.07
C ALA A 123 24.01 11.36 -7.41
N LYS A 124 23.30 10.25 -7.26
CA LYS A 124 23.84 8.92 -7.57
C LYS A 124 23.56 8.52 -9.00
N ARG A 125 23.25 9.46 -9.85
CA ARG A 125 22.95 9.22 -11.28
C ARG A 125 21.81 8.23 -11.46
N ALA A 126 20.77 8.44 -10.73
CA ALA A 126 19.56 7.65 -10.85
C ALA A 126 18.37 8.57 -11.08
N TRP A 127 17.40 8.09 -11.86
CA TRP A 127 16.12 8.76 -11.95
C TRP A 127 15.27 8.33 -10.77
N GLN A 128 14.45 9.24 -10.27
CA GLN A 128 13.57 8.91 -9.15
C GLN A 128 12.24 9.65 -9.29
N ARG A 129 11.16 8.94 -9.01
CA ARG A 129 9.82 9.52 -9.01
C ARG A 129 8.96 8.80 -8.00
N GLY A 130 8.14 9.55 -7.26
CA GLY A 130 7.33 9.00 -6.19
C GLY A 130 5.85 9.06 -6.46
N LEU A 131 5.14 8.06 -5.96
CA LEU A 131 3.70 7.97 -5.99
C LEU A 131 3.22 7.98 -4.55
N LYS A 132 2.26 8.82 -4.23
CA LYS A 132 1.72 8.92 -2.88
C LYS A 132 0.27 8.50 -2.86
N MET A 133 -0.12 7.78 -1.84
CA MET A 133 -1.52 7.40 -1.67
C MET A 133 -1.91 7.44 -0.21
N SER A 134 -3.21 7.48 0.04
CA SER A 134 -3.76 7.49 1.39
C SER A 134 -4.82 6.41 1.49
N LEU A 135 -4.74 5.65 2.57
CA LEU A 135 -5.71 4.61 2.85
C LEU A 135 -6.36 4.90 4.19
N ILE A 136 -7.62 4.54 4.31
CA ILE A 136 -8.31 4.55 5.61
C ILE A 136 -8.66 3.10 5.89
N CYS A 137 -8.16 2.58 6.98
CA CYS A 137 -8.32 1.16 7.30
C CYS A 137 -8.36 0.90 8.80
N THR A 138 -8.76 -0.30 9.15
CA THR A 138 -8.80 -0.75 10.53
C THR A 138 -8.22 -2.16 10.62
N PRO A 139 -7.52 -2.50 11.71
CA PRO A 139 -7.13 -3.88 11.92
C PRO A 139 -8.37 -4.76 12.02
N SER A 140 -8.30 -5.96 11.50
CA SER A 140 -9.42 -6.88 11.51
C SER A 140 -8.89 -8.28 11.72
N GLU A 141 -9.47 -8.97 12.70
CA GLU A 141 -9.08 -10.33 12.93
C GLU A 141 -10.13 -11.26 12.48
N LEU A 142 -10.88 -10.80 11.54
CA LEU A 142 -11.94 -11.56 11.18
C LEU A 142 -11.63 -12.81 10.66
N ASP A 143 -10.64 -12.93 10.44
CA ASP A 143 -10.30 -14.04 10.04
C ASP A 143 -10.64 -15.01 10.93
N ASP A 144 -10.73 -14.80 11.94
CA ASP A 144 -11.10 -15.67 12.79
C ASP A 144 -12.29 -16.01 12.38
N GLY A 145 -12.56 -15.54 11.56
CA GLY A 145 -13.41 -15.82 10.95
C GLY A 145 -14.53 -16.05 11.32
N LEU A 146 -14.83 -16.30 11.62
CA LEU A 146 -15.81 -16.49 11.98
C LEU A 146 -16.18 -15.66 12.68
N ARG A 147 -15.59 -15.03 13.19
CA ARG A 147 -15.89 -14.17 14.01
C ARG A 147 -16.65 -13.17 13.53
N PHE A 148 -16.72 -12.84 12.64
CA PHE A 148 -17.29 -11.84 12.16
C PHE A 148 -18.63 -12.02 12.06
N LEU A 149 -19.04 -13.11 12.10
CA LEU A 149 -20.29 -13.32 11.98
C LEU A 149 -20.82 -13.41 13.15
N ASP A 150 -20.21 -13.44 13.99
CA ASP A 150 -20.64 -13.48 15.14
C ASP A 150 -20.86 -12.34 15.57
N PHE A 151 -20.77 -11.45 15.35
CA PHE A 151 -20.94 -10.30 15.76
C PHE A 151 -21.92 -9.84 15.22
N HIS A 152 -22.29 -10.34 14.44
CA HIS A 152 -23.30 -10.08 14.13
C HIS A 152 -24.10 -10.91 14.52
N GLU A 153 -23.71 -11.84 14.82
CA GLU A 153 -24.29 -12.57 15.42
C GLU A 153 -24.06 -12.53 16.61
N LYS A 154 -23.79 -12.25 17.14
CA LYS A 154 -23.64 -12.01 18.22
C LYS A 154 -23.83 -11.04 18.46
N ARG A 155 -24.05 -10.67 17.81
CA ARG A 155 -24.42 -9.99 18.08
C ARG A 155 -24.89 -9.82 17.95
N ASN A 156 -25.15 -10.29 17.46
CA ASN A 156 -25.68 -10.45 17.69
C ASN A 156 -25.57 -10.45 18.09
N SER A 157 -25.74 -10.57 17.94
CA SER A 157 -25.76 -10.78 18.73
C SER A 157 -25.37 -9.99 18.84
N MET A 158 -25.55 -9.81 18.68
CA MET A 158 -25.64 -9.41 19.10
C MET A 158 -25.58 -8.81 18.94
N TYR A 159 -25.72 -8.59 18.62
CA TYR A 159 -26.17 -8.39 18.84
C TYR A 159 -25.83 -8.16 19.03
N VAL A 160 -25.48 -8.20 18.60
CA VAL A 160 -25.52 -8.29 19.06
C VAL A 160 -25.06 -8.05 19.32
N GLY A 161 -25.18 -7.98 18.97
CA GLY A 161 -25.25 -8.13 19.53
C GLY A 161 -24.94 -7.76 19.57
N VAL A 162 -24.87 -7.84 19.48
CA VAL A 162 -24.98 -7.91 19.86
C VAL A 162 -24.94 -7.76 19.99
N ILE A 163 -25.00 -7.72 19.79
CA ILE A 163 -25.28 -7.91 20.07
C ILE A 163 -25.45 -7.83 20.33
#